data_135a2fae10954e8b612c4e11e09cdbb5
#
_entry.id   135a2fae10954e8b612c4e11e09cdbb5
#
_cell.length_a   1.000
_cell.length_b   1.000
_cell.length_c   1.000
_cell.angle_alpha   90.00
_cell.angle_beta   90.00
_cell.angle_gamma   90.00
#
_symmetry.space_group_name_H-M   'P 1'
#
loop_
_entity.id
_entity.type
_entity.pdbx_description
1 polymer ?
#
loop_
_entity_poly.entity_id
_entity_poly.type
_entity_poly.pdbx_seq_one_letter_code
_entity_poly.pdbx_strand_id
1 'polypeptide(L)'
;MVQAIVGANWGDEGKGKITDYLAESADIVVRFQGGANAGHTIINPYGRFSLHLLPSGVFNPNVTCVLGNGVAVDIGKFLAELKSLEEAGVPKPKIYISDRAQVMLPHHVLQDTYEEERLGKNSFGSTKSGIAPFFSDKYAKIGLQFNELYFDDILEERLKKILEIKNAMFINLYGKEPLDFNTVLAELKKQREEIKPFLKDTSLFLRTAIKEGKKILMEGQLGTMKDPDHGIYPMVTSSHTLASYAAVGTGIPPYAITDVVCVTKAYSSAVGAGEFVSELFGEAAEELRKRGGDKGEYGATTGRPRRVGWYDAVASRYGCALQGATQVALTVLDPLGYLDEIPICTGYEIDGEVIRDFPVTPLLRKAKPVYTVLKGWKQDIRGIHKYEDLPQECRDYIDFIEKELEVPITMVSNGPKREEILLRTPKI
;
A
#
# COMPACT_ATOMS: atom_id res chain seq x y z
N MET A 1 -11.05 9.94 17.26
CA MET A 1 -9.68 9.35 17.19
C MET A 1 -9.35 9.11 15.73
N VAL A 2 -8.18 9.50 15.25
CA VAL A 2 -7.69 9.22 13.89
C VAL A 2 -6.46 8.32 13.99
N GLN A 3 -6.54 7.15 13.37
CA GLN A 3 -5.50 6.14 13.36
C GLN A 3 -5.03 5.92 11.92
N ALA A 4 -3.71 5.92 11.67
CA ALA A 4 -3.14 5.60 10.36
C ALA A 4 -2.61 4.15 10.35
N ILE A 5 -2.86 3.43 9.25
CA ILE A 5 -2.36 2.08 9.02
C ILE A 5 -1.44 2.13 7.81
N VAL A 6 -0.14 1.94 8.03
CA VAL A 6 0.93 2.16 7.05
C VAL A 6 1.92 1.00 7.02
N GLY A 7 2.72 0.90 5.97
CA GLY A 7 3.72 -0.15 5.83
C GLY A 7 5.12 0.30 6.23
N ALA A 8 5.83 -0.53 6.97
CA ALA A 8 7.22 -0.26 7.37
C ALA A 8 8.23 -0.45 6.23
N ASN A 9 7.96 -1.37 5.30
CA ASN A 9 8.96 -1.90 4.39
C ASN A 9 8.66 -1.59 2.91
N TRP A 10 8.70 -2.61 2.04
CA TRP A 10 8.56 -2.48 0.58
C TRP A 10 7.11 -2.58 0.07
N GLY A 11 6.12 -2.68 0.95
CA GLY A 11 4.73 -2.96 0.61
C GLY A 11 4.37 -4.43 0.81
N ASP A 12 3.09 -4.76 0.59
CA ASP A 12 2.53 -6.11 0.74
C ASP A 12 2.66 -6.71 2.16
N GLU A 13 2.76 -5.84 3.18
CA GLU A 13 2.88 -6.25 4.59
C GLU A 13 1.57 -6.79 5.20
N GLY A 14 0.46 -6.77 4.46
CA GLY A 14 -0.84 -7.22 4.97
C GLY A 14 -1.71 -6.13 5.59
N LYS A 15 -1.47 -4.87 5.21
CA LYS A 15 -2.26 -3.69 5.66
C LYS A 15 -3.76 -3.86 5.47
N GLY A 16 -4.19 -4.43 4.33
CA GLY A 16 -5.61 -4.66 4.05
C GLY A 16 -6.29 -5.53 5.10
N LYS A 17 -5.65 -6.62 5.54
CA LYS A 17 -6.15 -7.48 6.61
C LYS A 17 -6.26 -6.71 7.94
N ILE A 18 -5.23 -5.96 8.32
CA ILE A 18 -5.22 -5.17 9.55
C ILE A 18 -6.30 -4.08 9.49
N THR A 19 -6.45 -3.41 8.34
CA THR A 19 -7.51 -2.41 8.15
C THR A 19 -8.91 -3.02 8.24
N ASP A 20 -9.14 -4.16 7.59
CA ASP A 20 -10.41 -4.88 7.62
C ASP A 20 -10.78 -5.31 9.04
N TYR A 21 -9.80 -5.80 9.81
CA TYR A 21 -9.98 -6.14 11.23
C TYR A 21 -10.34 -4.91 12.08
N LEU A 22 -9.58 -3.81 11.95
CA LEU A 22 -9.82 -2.59 12.73
C LEU A 22 -11.08 -1.85 12.30
N ALA A 23 -11.52 -2.03 11.05
CA ALA A 23 -12.73 -1.42 10.50
C ALA A 23 -14.01 -1.88 11.21
N GLU A 24 -14.01 -3.03 11.90
CA GLU A 24 -15.16 -3.48 12.70
C GLU A 24 -15.53 -2.48 13.81
N SER A 25 -14.56 -1.72 14.32
CA SER A 25 -14.76 -0.73 15.36
C SER A 25 -14.67 0.73 14.88
N ALA A 26 -14.54 0.95 13.57
CA ALA A 26 -14.39 2.27 12.98
C ALA A 26 -15.73 2.83 12.46
N ASP A 27 -15.84 4.15 12.40
CA ASP A 27 -16.94 4.84 11.72
C ASP A 27 -16.59 5.13 10.25
N ILE A 28 -15.32 5.39 9.97
CA ILE A 28 -14.85 5.82 8.63
C ILE A 28 -13.52 5.15 8.30
N VAL A 29 -13.36 4.67 7.05
CA VAL A 29 -12.08 4.19 6.50
C VAL A 29 -11.73 5.03 5.26
N VAL A 30 -10.52 5.59 5.24
CA VAL A 30 -10.08 6.56 4.22
C VAL A 30 -8.81 6.10 3.53
N ARG A 31 -8.83 5.95 2.20
CA ARG A 31 -7.62 5.89 1.37
C ARG A 31 -7.13 7.32 1.15
N PHE A 32 -5.85 7.59 1.43
CA PHE A 32 -5.33 8.95 1.39
C PHE A 32 -4.26 9.18 0.31
N GLN A 33 -3.74 8.12 -0.32
CA GLN A 33 -2.69 8.20 -1.33
C GLN A 33 -2.73 6.98 -2.28
N GLY A 34 -1.84 6.97 -3.29
CA GLY A 34 -1.72 5.88 -4.25
C GLY A 34 -2.83 5.88 -5.28
N GLY A 35 -3.21 4.72 -5.72
CA GLY A 35 -4.24 4.49 -6.73
C GLY A 35 -4.48 2.98 -6.89
N ALA A 36 -4.82 2.54 -8.09
CA ALA A 36 -5.14 1.15 -8.37
C ALA A 36 -3.90 0.26 -8.69
N ASN A 37 -2.71 0.65 -8.24
CA ASN A 37 -1.45 -0.05 -8.54
C ASN A 37 -1.09 -1.18 -7.57
N ALA A 38 -1.64 -1.18 -6.36
CA ALA A 38 -1.43 -2.24 -5.38
C ALA A 38 -2.75 -2.92 -5.03
N GLY A 39 -2.72 -4.24 -4.85
CA GLY A 39 -3.87 -5.02 -4.43
C GLY A 39 -3.83 -5.32 -2.93
N HIS A 40 -4.93 -5.01 -2.22
CA HIS A 40 -5.13 -5.42 -0.84
C HIS A 40 -5.93 -6.72 -0.81
N THR A 41 -5.29 -7.82 -0.43
CA THR A 41 -6.00 -9.10 -0.28
C THR A 41 -6.70 -9.15 1.07
N ILE A 42 -7.99 -9.42 1.04
CA ILE A 42 -8.87 -9.55 2.21
C ILE A 42 -9.60 -10.89 2.11
N ILE A 43 -9.59 -11.66 3.20
CA ILE A 43 -10.32 -12.92 3.32
C ILE A 43 -11.30 -12.76 4.50
N ASN A 44 -12.58 -12.76 4.19
CA ASN A 44 -13.65 -12.56 5.13
C ASN A 44 -14.84 -13.47 4.80
N PRO A 45 -15.98 -13.43 5.54
CA PRO A 45 -17.14 -14.28 5.30
C PRO A 45 -17.75 -14.17 3.89
N TYR A 46 -17.57 -13.06 3.17
CA TYR A 46 -18.04 -12.90 1.78
C TYR A 46 -17.13 -13.60 0.75
N GLY A 47 -15.91 -13.97 1.14
CA GLY A 47 -14.95 -14.62 0.26
C GLY A 47 -13.56 -13.99 0.28
N ARG A 48 -12.83 -14.21 -0.82
CA ARG A 48 -11.47 -13.66 -1.03
C ARG A 48 -11.52 -12.57 -2.07
N PHE A 49 -11.09 -11.38 -1.70
CA PHE A 49 -11.08 -10.19 -2.54
C PHE A 49 -9.66 -9.64 -2.70
N SER A 50 -9.40 -9.01 -3.84
CA SER A 50 -8.21 -8.21 -4.09
C SER A 50 -8.66 -6.81 -4.47
N LEU A 51 -8.76 -5.91 -3.48
CA LEU A 51 -9.15 -4.53 -3.70
C LEU A 51 -7.94 -3.72 -4.16
N HIS A 52 -8.09 -2.92 -5.21
CA HIS A 52 -7.04 -2.06 -5.73
C HIS A 52 -7.30 -0.58 -5.38
N LEU A 53 -8.54 -0.14 -5.47
CA LEU A 53 -8.92 1.25 -5.27
C LEU A 53 -9.84 1.44 -4.05
N LEU A 54 -10.79 0.53 -3.84
CA LEU A 54 -11.71 0.64 -2.72
C LEU A 54 -11.01 0.48 -1.36
N PRO A 55 -11.42 1.25 -0.34
CA PRO A 55 -10.94 1.04 1.04
C PRO A 55 -11.36 -0.33 1.60
N SER A 56 -10.53 -0.91 2.47
CA SER A 56 -10.81 -2.23 3.07
C SER A 56 -12.06 -2.26 3.96
N GLY A 57 -12.60 -1.12 4.36
CA GLY A 57 -13.83 -1.00 5.13
C GLY A 57 -15.13 -1.27 4.36
N VAL A 58 -15.10 -1.49 3.04
CA VAL A 58 -16.29 -1.67 2.19
C VAL A 58 -17.14 -2.90 2.53
N PHE A 59 -16.61 -3.84 3.29
CA PHE A 59 -17.31 -5.05 3.72
C PHE A 59 -18.20 -4.82 4.95
N ASN A 60 -18.07 -3.69 5.64
CA ASN A 60 -18.88 -3.34 6.80
C ASN A 60 -19.91 -2.25 6.42
N PRO A 61 -21.23 -2.55 6.40
CA PRO A 61 -22.25 -1.60 5.98
C PRO A 61 -22.39 -0.38 6.92
N ASN A 62 -21.87 -0.47 8.15
CA ASN A 62 -21.89 0.63 9.11
C ASN A 62 -20.73 1.61 8.93
N VAL A 63 -19.73 1.26 8.13
CA VAL A 63 -18.54 2.08 7.87
C VAL A 63 -18.76 2.96 6.65
N THR A 64 -18.39 4.23 6.75
CA THR A 64 -18.31 5.11 5.57
C THR A 64 -16.89 5.04 5.01
N CYS A 65 -16.78 4.65 3.73
CA CYS A 65 -15.52 4.62 3.02
C CYS A 65 -15.25 5.93 2.28
N VAL A 66 -14.00 6.36 2.21
CA VAL A 66 -13.62 7.62 1.56
C VAL A 66 -12.37 7.42 0.70
N LEU A 67 -12.40 7.93 -0.53
CA LEU A 67 -11.23 8.19 -1.34
C LEU A 67 -10.87 9.67 -1.21
N GLY A 68 -9.75 9.96 -0.53
CA GLY A 68 -9.26 11.31 -0.27
C GLY A 68 -8.68 11.98 -1.51
N ASN A 69 -8.40 13.27 -1.41
CA ASN A 69 -7.85 14.08 -2.49
C ASN A 69 -6.44 13.66 -2.95
N GLY A 70 -5.73 12.87 -2.15
CA GLY A 70 -4.41 12.33 -2.51
C GLY A 70 -4.43 11.08 -3.38
N VAL A 71 -5.61 10.51 -3.66
CA VAL A 71 -5.76 9.25 -4.41
C VAL A 71 -5.87 9.53 -5.91
N ALA A 72 -5.16 8.74 -6.72
CA ALA A 72 -5.34 8.67 -8.17
C ALA A 72 -6.55 7.78 -8.48
N VAL A 73 -7.67 8.37 -8.88
CA VAL A 73 -8.93 7.65 -9.04
C VAL A 73 -9.21 7.34 -10.51
N ASP A 74 -9.16 6.06 -10.84
CA ASP A 74 -9.61 5.50 -12.13
C ASP A 74 -11.11 5.17 -12.01
N ILE A 75 -11.95 5.91 -12.72
CA ILE A 75 -13.41 5.76 -12.64
C ILE A 75 -13.87 4.37 -13.08
N GLY A 76 -13.29 3.87 -14.17
CA GLY A 76 -13.63 2.55 -14.70
C GLY A 76 -13.31 1.42 -13.71
N LYS A 77 -12.13 1.47 -13.10
CA LYS A 77 -11.72 0.49 -12.07
C LYS A 77 -12.56 0.61 -10.81
N PHE A 78 -12.88 1.83 -10.37
CA PHE A 78 -13.76 2.06 -9.23
C PHE A 78 -15.14 1.40 -9.43
N LEU A 79 -15.77 1.64 -10.56
CA LEU A 79 -17.08 1.07 -10.88
C LEU A 79 -17.01 -0.45 -11.03
N ALA A 80 -15.95 -0.98 -11.65
CA ALA A 80 -15.74 -2.41 -11.79
C ALA A 80 -15.56 -3.13 -10.43
N GLU A 81 -14.81 -2.53 -9.50
CA GLU A 81 -14.67 -3.08 -8.15
C GLU A 81 -15.99 -3.06 -7.38
N LEU A 82 -16.78 -1.97 -7.46
CA LEU A 82 -18.12 -1.93 -6.86
C LEU A 82 -19.02 -3.02 -7.38
N LYS A 83 -19.03 -3.23 -8.71
CA LYS A 83 -19.80 -4.28 -9.35
C LYS A 83 -19.38 -5.68 -8.86
N SER A 84 -18.08 -5.92 -8.73
CA SER A 84 -17.58 -7.20 -8.23
C SER A 84 -17.99 -7.50 -6.78
N LEU A 85 -18.09 -6.47 -5.93
CA LEU A 85 -18.62 -6.60 -4.57
C LEU A 85 -20.12 -6.95 -4.58
N GLU A 86 -20.90 -6.29 -5.42
CA GLU A 86 -22.35 -6.56 -5.59
C GLU A 86 -22.58 -8.00 -6.06
N GLU A 87 -21.84 -8.46 -7.07
CA GLU A 87 -21.91 -9.82 -7.60
C GLU A 87 -21.53 -10.88 -6.55
N ALA A 88 -20.66 -10.54 -5.60
CA ALA A 88 -20.30 -11.39 -4.48
C ALA A 88 -21.28 -11.32 -3.29
N GLY A 89 -22.37 -10.56 -3.41
CA GLY A 89 -23.38 -10.42 -2.35
C GLY A 89 -22.94 -9.54 -1.17
N VAL A 90 -21.90 -8.71 -1.34
CA VAL A 90 -21.52 -7.72 -0.34
C VAL A 90 -22.57 -6.62 -0.30
N PRO A 91 -23.07 -6.19 0.88
CA PRO A 91 -24.00 -5.08 0.99
C PRO A 91 -23.42 -3.81 0.35
N LYS A 92 -24.27 -3.02 -0.32
CA LYS A 92 -23.86 -1.80 -1.00
C LYS A 92 -23.10 -0.88 -0.03
N PRO A 93 -21.80 -0.62 -0.24
CA PRO A 93 -21.01 0.18 0.68
C PRO A 93 -21.37 1.66 0.56
N LYS A 94 -21.24 2.38 1.68
CA LYS A 94 -21.33 3.84 1.69
C LYS A 94 -19.97 4.42 1.37
N ILE A 95 -19.82 5.01 0.18
CA ILE A 95 -18.53 5.51 -0.32
C ILE A 95 -18.65 6.96 -0.76
N TYR A 96 -17.61 7.76 -0.45
CA TYR A 96 -17.42 9.10 -0.97
C TYR A 96 -16.05 9.21 -1.66
N ILE A 97 -16.03 10.00 -2.72
CA ILE A 97 -14.81 10.39 -3.44
C ILE A 97 -14.65 11.90 -3.29
N SER A 98 -13.43 12.34 -2.99
CA SER A 98 -13.12 13.76 -2.91
C SER A 98 -13.36 14.44 -4.26
N ASP A 99 -14.14 15.52 -4.26
CA ASP A 99 -14.31 16.40 -5.40
C ASP A 99 -13.01 17.07 -5.86
N ARG A 100 -11.99 17.10 -4.97
CA ARG A 100 -10.63 17.61 -5.24
C ARG A 100 -9.62 16.50 -5.64
N ALA A 101 -10.02 15.23 -5.60
CA ALA A 101 -9.18 14.16 -6.16
C ALA A 101 -9.03 14.35 -7.66
N GLN A 102 -7.93 13.86 -8.23
CA GLN A 102 -7.73 13.93 -9.66
C GLN A 102 -8.14 12.64 -10.36
N VAL A 103 -8.61 12.79 -11.59
CA VAL A 103 -9.09 11.70 -12.44
C VAL A 103 -7.89 11.04 -13.14
N MET A 104 -7.80 9.73 -13.06
CA MET A 104 -6.92 8.94 -13.91
C MET A 104 -7.49 8.93 -15.33
N LEU A 105 -6.74 9.48 -16.28
CA LEU A 105 -7.13 9.56 -17.70
C LEU A 105 -6.43 8.43 -18.49
N PRO A 106 -6.95 8.05 -19.65
CA PRO A 106 -6.40 6.94 -20.46
C PRO A 106 -4.92 7.11 -20.81
N HIS A 107 -4.47 8.34 -21.06
CA HIS A 107 -3.08 8.61 -21.40
C HIS A 107 -2.09 8.25 -20.27
N HIS A 108 -2.50 8.26 -19.00
CA HIS A 108 -1.61 7.87 -17.90
C HIS A 108 -1.23 6.39 -17.99
N VAL A 109 -2.20 5.52 -18.23
CA VAL A 109 -1.98 4.07 -18.37
C VAL A 109 -1.18 3.76 -19.63
N LEU A 110 -1.49 4.44 -20.74
CA LEU A 110 -0.77 4.27 -21.99
C LEU A 110 0.68 4.76 -21.88
N GLN A 111 0.92 5.92 -21.27
CA GLN A 111 2.26 6.47 -21.07
C GLN A 111 3.12 5.55 -20.20
N ASP A 112 2.56 5.01 -19.09
CA ASP A 112 3.25 4.05 -18.21
C ASP A 112 3.65 2.78 -18.98
N THR A 113 2.74 2.29 -19.83
CA THR A 113 2.98 1.12 -20.68
C THR A 113 4.07 1.39 -21.72
N TYR A 114 3.99 2.53 -22.43
CA TYR A 114 4.94 2.88 -23.47
C TYR A 114 6.34 3.18 -22.91
N GLU A 115 6.42 3.75 -21.71
CA GLU A 115 7.69 3.99 -21.05
C GLU A 115 8.38 2.68 -20.62
N GLU A 116 7.64 1.72 -20.08
CA GLU A 116 8.17 0.38 -19.77
C GLU A 116 8.65 -0.34 -21.05
N GLU A 117 7.93 -0.21 -22.17
CA GLU A 117 8.35 -0.73 -23.47
C GLU A 117 9.64 -0.06 -23.95
N ARG A 118 9.73 1.28 -23.87
CA ARG A 118 10.90 2.07 -24.28
C ARG A 118 12.15 1.72 -23.46
N LEU A 119 12.00 1.53 -22.16
CA LEU A 119 13.09 1.17 -21.25
C LEU A 119 13.57 -0.28 -21.43
N GLY A 120 12.72 -1.18 -21.91
CA GLY A 120 13.05 -2.56 -22.20
C GLY A 120 13.70 -3.28 -21.00
N LYS A 121 14.96 -3.69 -21.13
CA LYS A 121 15.69 -4.38 -20.04
C LYS A 121 15.96 -3.51 -18.82
N ASN A 122 15.89 -2.20 -18.94
CA ASN A 122 16.08 -1.24 -17.87
C ASN A 122 14.75 -0.76 -17.25
N SER A 123 13.64 -1.45 -17.55
CA SER A 123 12.32 -1.11 -17.03
C SER A 123 12.28 -1.17 -15.50
N PHE A 124 11.45 -0.32 -14.89
CA PHE A 124 11.25 -0.27 -13.44
C PHE A 124 10.42 -1.46 -12.92
N GLY A 125 9.75 -2.19 -13.81
CA GLY A 125 8.80 -3.24 -13.45
C GLY A 125 7.47 -2.67 -12.99
N SER A 126 7.03 -1.56 -13.59
CA SER A 126 5.74 -0.92 -13.30
C SER A 126 4.57 -1.90 -13.40
N THR A 127 3.53 -1.65 -12.63
CA THR A 127 2.24 -2.36 -12.74
C THR A 127 1.44 -1.94 -13.98
N LYS A 128 1.95 -0.97 -14.74
CA LYS A 128 1.26 -0.35 -15.90
C LYS A 128 -0.12 0.22 -15.52
N SER A 129 -0.22 0.73 -14.31
CA SER A 129 -1.45 1.34 -13.77
C SER A 129 -1.50 2.85 -13.93
N GLY A 130 -0.49 3.46 -14.57
CA GLY A 130 -0.45 4.89 -14.88
C GLY A 130 -0.07 5.80 -13.72
N ILE A 131 0.46 5.27 -12.62
CA ILE A 131 0.68 6.03 -11.37
C ILE A 131 1.78 7.08 -11.54
N ALA A 132 2.93 6.73 -12.12
CA ALA A 132 4.02 7.69 -12.31
C ALA A 132 3.63 8.83 -13.25
N PRO A 133 3.06 8.59 -14.44
CA PRO A 133 2.54 9.66 -15.30
C PRO A 133 1.48 10.52 -14.64
N PHE A 134 0.56 9.90 -13.87
CA PHE A 134 -0.50 10.63 -13.16
C PHE A 134 0.06 11.63 -12.14
N PHE A 135 0.96 11.20 -11.25
CA PHE A 135 1.53 12.10 -10.26
C PHE A 135 2.47 13.14 -10.90
N SER A 136 3.19 12.79 -11.98
CA SER A 136 3.94 13.76 -12.78
C SER A 136 3.04 14.87 -13.31
N ASP A 137 1.90 14.52 -13.89
CA ASP A 137 0.92 15.48 -14.42
C ASP A 137 0.28 16.34 -13.32
N LYS A 138 -0.03 15.73 -12.19
CA LYS A 138 -0.56 16.45 -11.02
C LYS A 138 0.38 17.58 -10.58
N TYR A 139 1.66 17.30 -10.44
CA TYR A 139 2.65 18.30 -10.01
C TYR A 139 3.08 19.26 -11.14
N ALA A 140 2.99 18.82 -12.40
CA ALA A 140 3.12 19.69 -13.56
C ALA A 140 1.89 20.58 -13.79
N LYS A 141 0.80 20.39 -13.02
CA LYS A 141 -0.45 21.17 -13.06
C LYS A 141 -1.25 21.00 -14.36
N ILE A 142 -1.11 19.84 -14.99
CA ILE A 142 -1.85 19.45 -16.21
C ILE A 142 -2.88 18.33 -15.94
N GLY A 143 -3.10 17.95 -14.69
CA GLY A 143 -4.15 17.01 -14.29
C GLY A 143 -5.56 17.61 -14.33
N LEU A 144 -6.57 16.78 -14.11
CA LEU A 144 -7.99 17.13 -14.07
C LEU A 144 -8.61 16.69 -12.74
N GLN A 145 -9.25 17.61 -12.00
CA GLN A 145 -9.96 17.28 -10.75
C GLN A 145 -11.40 16.82 -11.03
N PHE A 146 -11.99 16.05 -10.12
CA PHE A 146 -13.37 15.57 -10.27
C PHE A 146 -14.40 16.69 -10.36
N ASN A 147 -14.22 17.78 -9.60
CA ASN A 147 -15.14 18.92 -9.68
C ASN A 147 -15.17 19.54 -11.07
N GLU A 148 -14.05 19.55 -11.80
CA GLU A 148 -13.94 20.15 -13.15
C GLU A 148 -14.75 19.38 -14.21
N LEU A 149 -15.09 18.10 -13.96
CA LEU A 149 -15.91 17.30 -14.87
C LEU A 149 -17.34 17.86 -15.09
N TYR A 150 -17.82 18.71 -14.18
CA TYR A 150 -19.18 19.25 -14.19
C TYR A 150 -19.30 20.66 -14.76
N PHE A 151 -18.19 21.21 -15.28
CA PHE A 151 -18.12 22.49 -15.97
C PHE A 151 -17.62 22.23 -17.38
N ASP A 152 -18.54 22.08 -18.34
CA ASP A 152 -18.24 21.62 -19.70
C ASP A 152 -17.19 22.46 -20.42
N ASP A 153 -17.23 23.78 -20.25
CA ASP A 153 -16.25 24.71 -20.81
C ASP A 153 -14.84 24.48 -20.23
N ILE A 154 -14.74 24.31 -18.92
CA ILE A 154 -13.48 24.02 -18.23
C ILE A 154 -12.97 22.62 -18.63
N LEU A 155 -13.84 21.62 -18.61
CA LEU A 155 -13.48 20.25 -18.98
C LEU A 155 -12.90 20.18 -20.39
N GLU A 156 -13.59 20.80 -21.38
CA GLU A 156 -13.17 20.77 -22.77
C GLU A 156 -11.84 21.53 -23.00
N GLU A 157 -11.69 22.72 -22.38
CA GLU A 157 -10.44 23.50 -22.45
C GLU A 157 -9.27 22.72 -21.84
N ARG A 158 -9.47 22.17 -20.63
CA ARG A 158 -8.43 21.43 -19.91
C ARG A 158 -8.03 20.16 -20.66
N LEU A 159 -9.01 19.35 -21.08
CA LEU A 159 -8.74 18.09 -21.79
C LEU A 159 -8.01 18.35 -23.11
N LYS A 160 -8.37 19.40 -23.84
CA LYS A 160 -7.69 19.77 -25.09
C LYS A 160 -6.21 20.07 -24.85
N LYS A 161 -5.88 20.87 -23.84
CA LYS A 161 -4.50 21.19 -23.45
C LYS A 161 -3.72 19.96 -23.00
N ILE A 162 -4.35 19.06 -22.22
CA ILE A 162 -3.74 17.80 -21.77
C ILE A 162 -3.39 16.93 -22.98
N LEU A 163 -4.37 16.70 -23.86
CA LEU A 163 -4.16 15.81 -25.02
C LEU A 163 -3.17 16.40 -26.05
N GLU A 164 -3.09 17.72 -26.21
CA GLU A 164 -2.07 18.35 -27.04
C GLU A 164 -0.65 17.95 -26.61
N ILE A 165 -0.37 18.07 -25.30
CA ILE A 165 0.94 17.70 -24.73
C ILE A 165 1.18 16.20 -24.84
N LYS A 166 0.18 15.38 -24.46
CA LYS A 166 0.35 13.92 -24.40
C LYS A 166 0.43 13.28 -25.77
N ASN A 167 -0.35 13.76 -26.72
CA ASN A 167 -0.30 13.29 -28.12
C ASN A 167 1.04 13.65 -28.78
N ALA A 168 1.58 14.85 -28.51
CA ALA A 168 2.92 15.20 -28.97
C ALA A 168 3.99 14.23 -28.42
N MET A 169 3.88 13.85 -27.13
CA MET A 169 4.77 12.85 -26.53
C MET A 169 4.56 11.45 -27.16
N PHE A 170 3.32 11.03 -27.35
CA PHE A 170 3.01 9.72 -27.94
C PHE A 170 3.59 9.58 -29.34
N ILE A 171 3.40 10.57 -30.18
CA ILE A 171 3.89 10.58 -31.55
C ILE A 171 5.44 10.65 -31.58
N ASN A 172 6.02 11.66 -30.93
CA ASN A 172 7.43 11.99 -31.12
C ASN A 172 8.40 11.17 -30.25
N LEU A 173 7.99 10.74 -29.05
CA LEU A 173 8.85 9.97 -28.15
C LEU A 173 8.62 8.46 -28.27
N TYR A 174 7.36 8.05 -28.36
CA TYR A 174 7.01 6.63 -28.33
C TYR A 174 6.67 6.04 -29.69
N GLY A 175 6.45 6.87 -30.74
CA GLY A 175 6.03 6.41 -32.06
C GLY A 175 4.65 5.73 -32.04
N LYS A 176 3.74 6.22 -31.19
CA LYS A 176 2.40 5.67 -30.98
C LYS A 176 1.33 6.63 -31.50
N GLU A 177 0.13 6.06 -31.74
CA GLU A 177 -1.02 6.84 -32.22
C GLU A 177 -1.53 7.81 -31.14
N PRO A 178 -2.00 9.01 -31.54
CA PRO A 178 -2.59 9.97 -30.64
C PRO A 178 -3.96 9.51 -30.15
N LEU A 179 -4.35 10.01 -28.97
CA LEU A 179 -5.71 9.88 -28.47
C LEU A 179 -6.63 10.89 -29.16
N ASP A 180 -7.81 10.42 -29.57
CA ASP A 180 -8.86 11.29 -30.12
C ASP A 180 -9.59 12.04 -29.01
N PHE A 181 -9.65 13.36 -29.14
CA PHE A 181 -10.27 14.25 -28.17
C PHE A 181 -11.75 13.95 -27.96
N ASN A 182 -12.52 13.75 -29.04
CA ASN A 182 -13.96 13.54 -28.94
C ASN A 182 -14.30 12.21 -28.26
N THR A 183 -13.50 11.19 -28.53
CA THR A 183 -13.66 9.87 -27.90
C THR A 183 -13.42 9.95 -26.39
N VAL A 184 -12.32 10.59 -25.97
CA VAL A 184 -11.99 10.74 -24.52
C VAL A 184 -13.02 11.63 -23.83
N LEU A 185 -13.46 12.73 -24.45
CA LEU A 185 -14.47 13.63 -23.89
C LEU A 185 -15.82 12.93 -23.72
N ALA A 186 -16.26 12.17 -24.71
CA ALA A 186 -17.53 11.45 -24.66
C ALA A 186 -17.54 10.40 -23.53
N GLU A 187 -16.44 9.66 -23.36
CA GLU A 187 -16.29 8.70 -22.27
C GLU A 187 -16.30 9.39 -20.90
N LEU A 188 -15.58 10.50 -20.74
CA LEU A 188 -15.58 11.26 -19.48
C LEU A 188 -16.96 11.83 -19.16
N LYS A 189 -17.70 12.35 -20.16
CA LYS A 189 -19.07 12.84 -19.97
C LYS A 189 -20.03 11.72 -19.57
N LYS A 190 -19.83 10.52 -20.05
CA LYS A 190 -20.59 9.33 -19.60
C LYS A 190 -20.23 8.95 -18.18
N GLN A 191 -18.95 8.78 -17.88
CA GLN A 191 -18.44 8.35 -16.57
C GLN A 191 -18.77 9.34 -15.45
N ARG A 192 -18.80 10.65 -15.72
CA ARG A 192 -19.16 11.66 -14.70
C ARG A 192 -20.55 11.47 -14.14
N GLU A 193 -21.53 11.01 -14.94
CA GLU A 193 -22.89 10.78 -14.48
C GLU A 193 -22.96 9.56 -13.54
N GLU A 194 -22.17 8.53 -13.84
CA GLU A 194 -22.08 7.33 -12.99
C GLU A 194 -21.38 7.61 -11.65
N ILE A 195 -20.35 8.48 -11.64
CA ILE A 195 -19.56 8.81 -10.45
C ILE A 195 -20.19 9.90 -9.57
N LYS A 196 -21.09 10.72 -10.13
CA LYS A 196 -21.71 11.87 -9.46
C LYS A 196 -22.27 11.57 -8.06
N PRO A 197 -22.97 10.44 -7.82
CA PRO A 197 -23.53 10.14 -6.50
C PRO A 197 -22.49 9.95 -5.39
N PHE A 198 -21.24 9.70 -5.76
CA PHE A 198 -20.14 9.44 -4.81
C PHE A 198 -19.33 10.69 -4.46
N LEU A 199 -19.47 11.78 -5.25
CA LEU A 199 -18.66 12.98 -5.04
C LEU A 199 -19.09 13.80 -3.82
N LYS A 200 -18.09 14.26 -3.07
CA LYS A 200 -18.31 15.06 -1.86
C LYS A 200 -17.09 15.91 -1.53
N ASP A 201 -17.28 17.06 -0.86
CA ASP A 201 -16.20 17.72 -0.11
C ASP A 201 -15.82 16.83 1.07
N THR A 202 -14.90 15.88 0.81
CA THR A 202 -14.47 14.91 1.82
C THR A 202 -13.62 15.56 2.90
N SER A 203 -12.93 16.67 2.61
CA SER A 203 -12.14 17.39 3.60
C SER A 203 -13.02 18.05 4.64
N LEU A 204 -14.12 18.67 4.24
CA LEU A 204 -15.12 19.19 5.18
C LEU A 204 -15.78 18.05 5.97
N PHE A 205 -16.16 16.97 5.28
CA PHE A 205 -16.77 15.80 5.90
C PHE A 205 -15.88 15.21 6.99
N LEU A 206 -14.60 14.97 6.72
CA LEU A 206 -13.66 14.37 7.68
C LEU A 206 -13.35 15.31 8.85
N ARG A 207 -13.17 16.61 8.61
CA ARG A 207 -12.98 17.60 9.70
C ARG A 207 -14.22 17.69 10.61
N THR A 208 -15.42 17.56 10.05
CA THR A 208 -16.65 17.51 10.83
C THR A 208 -16.71 16.21 11.65
N ALA A 209 -16.42 15.07 11.06
CA ALA A 209 -16.37 13.77 11.73
C ALA A 209 -15.37 13.75 12.90
N ILE A 210 -14.20 14.40 12.74
CA ILE A 210 -13.21 14.56 13.82
C ILE A 210 -13.82 15.35 15.00
N LYS A 211 -14.51 16.45 14.73
CA LYS A 211 -15.17 17.26 15.77
C LYS A 211 -16.27 16.49 16.49
N GLU A 212 -16.95 15.59 15.78
CA GLU A 212 -17.99 14.70 16.33
C GLU A 212 -17.41 13.50 17.07
N GLY A 213 -16.09 13.38 17.18
CA GLY A 213 -15.43 12.30 17.90
C GLY A 213 -15.44 10.94 17.18
N LYS A 214 -15.69 10.92 15.87
CA LYS A 214 -15.71 9.69 15.06
C LYS A 214 -14.37 9.00 15.05
N LYS A 215 -14.40 7.65 14.97
CA LYS A 215 -13.22 6.82 14.80
C LYS A 215 -12.91 6.70 13.30
N ILE A 216 -11.74 7.20 12.90
CA ILE A 216 -11.33 7.27 11.49
C ILE A 216 -10.05 6.46 11.31
N LEU A 217 -10.06 5.51 10.37
CA LEU A 217 -8.89 4.77 9.93
C LEU A 217 -8.37 5.35 8.61
N MET A 218 -7.10 5.70 8.58
CA MET A 218 -6.39 6.16 7.37
C MET A 218 -5.61 4.98 6.79
N GLU A 219 -6.09 4.40 5.71
CA GLU A 219 -5.50 3.24 5.05
C GLU A 219 -4.45 3.67 4.03
N GLY A 220 -3.17 3.37 4.34
CA GLY A 220 -2.05 3.58 3.45
C GLY A 220 -1.86 2.44 2.44
N GLN A 221 -1.08 2.72 1.42
CA GLN A 221 -0.71 1.79 0.35
C GLN A 221 0.80 1.73 0.21
N LEU A 222 1.35 0.55 -0.14
CA LEU A 222 2.79 0.32 -0.19
C LEU A 222 3.46 0.47 1.19
N GLY A 223 4.74 0.81 1.24
CA GLY A 223 5.49 0.97 2.49
C GLY A 223 6.60 2.01 2.35
N THR A 224 7.30 2.30 3.43
CA THR A 224 8.29 3.38 3.56
C THR A 224 9.40 3.29 2.51
N MET A 225 9.89 2.07 2.19
CA MET A 225 10.94 1.88 1.18
C MET A 225 10.50 2.27 -0.23
N LYS A 226 9.21 2.49 -0.46
CA LYS A 226 8.62 2.93 -1.73
C LYS A 226 8.21 4.40 -1.74
N ASP A 227 8.49 5.15 -0.68
CA ASP A 227 8.27 6.60 -0.64
C ASP A 227 9.25 7.33 -1.57
N PRO A 228 8.79 8.33 -2.36
CA PRO A 228 9.65 9.02 -3.32
C PRO A 228 10.80 9.80 -2.68
N ASP A 229 10.65 10.28 -1.44
CA ASP A 229 11.66 11.10 -0.75
C ASP A 229 12.53 10.27 0.20
N HIS A 230 11.97 9.24 0.83
CA HIS A 230 12.63 8.48 1.90
C HIS A 230 12.90 7.02 1.54
N GLY A 231 12.39 6.53 0.42
CA GLY A 231 12.58 5.16 -0.03
C GLY A 231 13.86 4.92 -0.80
N ILE A 232 13.92 3.76 -1.46
CA ILE A 232 15.08 3.31 -2.26
C ILE A 232 15.06 3.93 -3.66
N TYR A 233 15.05 5.26 -3.76
CA TYR A 233 15.00 5.98 -5.04
C TYR A 233 16.10 5.51 -6.00
N PRO A 234 15.81 5.30 -7.31
CA PRO A 234 14.56 5.62 -8.01
C PRO A 234 13.51 4.50 -8.04
N MET A 235 13.72 3.38 -7.36
CA MET A 235 12.83 2.22 -7.35
C MET A 235 11.68 2.39 -6.33
N VAL A 236 10.96 3.48 -6.44
CA VAL A 236 9.88 3.94 -5.55
C VAL A 236 8.57 4.06 -6.29
N THR A 237 7.47 4.31 -5.57
CA THR A 237 6.21 4.78 -6.16
C THR A 237 6.22 6.31 -6.26
N SER A 238 5.27 6.88 -6.99
CA SER A 238 5.20 8.33 -7.21
C SER A 238 4.26 9.05 -6.24
N SER A 239 3.72 8.36 -5.23
CA SER A 239 2.94 8.94 -4.14
C SER A 239 3.63 8.73 -2.80
N HIS A 240 3.46 9.67 -1.88
CA HIS A 240 4.01 9.54 -0.53
C HIS A 240 3.30 8.43 0.25
N THR A 241 4.09 7.52 0.84
CA THR A 241 3.58 6.35 1.56
C THR A 241 3.58 6.53 3.07
N LEU A 242 4.03 7.69 3.56
CA LEU A 242 4.15 7.99 4.99
C LEU A 242 2.80 8.41 5.60
N ALA A 243 2.62 8.09 6.89
CA ALA A 243 1.45 8.49 7.67
C ALA A 243 1.25 10.03 7.69
N SER A 244 2.33 10.80 7.66
CA SER A 244 2.30 12.26 7.58
C SER A 244 1.54 12.78 6.36
N TYR A 245 1.59 12.08 5.23
CA TYR A 245 0.85 12.45 4.03
C TYR A 245 -0.66 12.26 4.16
N ALA A 246 -1.13 11.45 5.11
CA ALA A 246 -2.57 11.26 5.33
C ALA A 246 -3.28 12.59 5.64
N ALA A 247 -2.63 13.50 6.36
CA ALA A 247 -3.16 14.84 6.60
C ALA A 247 -3.34 15.63 5.31
N VAL A 248 -2.34 15.62 4.42
CA VAL A 248 -2.36 16.30 3.12
C VAL A 248 -3.37 15.63 2.17
N GLY A 249 -3.32 14.29 2.08
CA GLY A 249 -4.15 13.49 1.16
C GLY A 249 -5.64 13.45 1.52
N THR A 250 -6.03 14.01 2.67
CA THR A 250 -7.43 14.07 3.12
C THR A 250 -7.90 15.45 3.54
N GLY A 251 -6.98 16.41 3.71
CA GLY A 251 -7.28 17.78 4.15
C GLY A 251 -7.69 17.88 5.62
N ILE A 252 -7.17 17.01 6.50
CA ILE A 252 -7.35 17.09 7.94
C ILE A 252 -6.12 17.71 8.61
N PRO A 253 -6.23 18.21 9.85
CA PRO A 253 -5.08 18.70 10.60
C PRO A 253 -4.10 17.56 10.92
N PRO A 254 -2.77 17.75 10.78
CA PRO A 254 -1.79 16.68 11.04
C PRO A 254 -1.79 16.20 12.50
N TYR A 255 -2.05 17.08 13.44
CA TYR A 255 -2.16 16.73 14.88
C TYR A 255 -3.39 15.87 15.22
N ALA A 256 -4.32 15.70 14.30
CA ALA A 256 -5.47 14.80 14.51
C ALA A 256 -5.07 13.31 14.41
N ILE A 257 -3.97 12.99 13.71
CA ILE A 257 -3.44 11.64 13.59
C ILE A 257 -2.60 11.38 14.84
N THR A 258 -3.17 10.66 15.81
CA THR A 258 -2.58 10.43 17.13
C THR A 258 -2.11 8.99 17.33
N ASP A 259 -2.45 8.11 16.42
CA ASP A 259 -2.10 6.70 16.48
C ASP A 259 -1.69 6.21 15.08
N VAL A 260 -0.52 5.54 15.01
CA VAL A 260 0.05 5.02 13.77
C VAL A 260 0.40 3.56 13.94
N VAL A 261 -0.41 2.69 13.35
CA VAL A 261 -0.15 1.26 13.24
C VAL A 261 0.77 1.02 12.06
N CYS A 262 2.02 0.69 12.33
CA CYS A 262 2.97 0.33 11.31
C CYS A 262 2.93 -1.19 11.09
N VAL A 263 2.66 -1.62 9.86
CA VAL A 263 2.55 -3.05 9.54
C VAL A 263 3.87 -3.54 8.97
N THR A 264 4.38 -4.66 9.50
CA THR A 264 5.57 -5.36 8.97
C THR A 264 5.31 -6.86 8.92
N LYS A 265 5.94 -7.58 7.99
CA LYS A 265 5.90 -9.05 7.93
C LYS A 265 6.98 -9.65 8.82
N ALA A 266 6.76 -10.88 9.27
CA ALA A 266 7.77 -11.66 9.99
C ALA A 266 8.99 -12.07 9.12
N TYR A 267 8.96 -11.80 7.84
CA TYR A 267 10.07 -11.87 6.89
C TYR A 267 9.90 -10.74 5.87
N SER A 268 10.91 -10.45 5.06
CA SER A 268 10.83 -9.35 4.10
C SER A 268 10.37 -9.84 2.72
N SER A 269 9.58 -9.02 2.03
CA SER A 269 9.24 -9.26 0.62
C SER A 269 9.18 -7.95 -0.15
N ALA A 270 9.51 -8.00 -1.44
CA ALA A 270 9.48 -6.85 -2.33
C ALA A 270 8.98 -7.21 -3.72
N VAL A 271 8.27 -6.27 -4.36
CA VAL A 271 7.90 -6.34 -5.77
C VAL A 271 8.73 -5.34 -6.57
N GLY A 272 9.14 -5.74 -7.76
CA GLY A 272 9.93 -4.90 -8.66
C GLY A 272 11.41 -4.84 -8.29
N ALA A 273 12.13 -3.95 -8.99
CA ALA A 273 13.56 -3.75 -8.80
C ALA A 273 13.87 -2.90 -7.56
N GLY A 274 15.15 -2.77 -7.27
CA GLY A 274 15.69 -1.96 -6.18
C GLY A 274 16.41 -2.79 -5.12
N GLU A 275 17.08 -2.11 -4.22
CA GLU A 275 17.93 -2.68 -3.21
C GLU A 275 17.11 -3.40 -2.13
N PHE A 276 17.57 -4.62 -1.79
CA PHE A 276 16.95 -5.48 -0.80
C PHE A 276 18.05 -6.31 -0.13
N VAL A 277 18.68 -5.74 0.92
CA VAL A 277 19.92 -6.27 1.50
C VAL A 277 19.77 -7.68 2.07
N SER A 278 18.64 -7.99 2.69
CA SER A 278 18.35 -9.30 3.28
C SER A 278 17.74 -10.31 2.28
N GLU A 279 17.80 -10.04 0.97
CA GLU A 279 17.20 -10.89 -0.07
C GLU A 279 17.78 -12.30 -0.10
N LEU A 280 16.93 -13.29 -0.27
CA LEU A 280 17.27 -14.69 -0.45
C LEU A 280 17.25 -15.10 -1.92
N PHE A 281 18.09 -16.10 -2.24
CA PHE A 281 18.20 -16.67 -3.58
C PHE A 281 18.16 -18.21 -3.51
N GLY A 282 17.93 -18.84 -4.68
CA GLY A 282 17.94 -20.30 -4.79
C GLY A 282 16.83 -20.98 -4.00
N GLU A 283 17.13 -22.17 -3.45
CA GLU A 283 16.15 -23.04 -2.79
C GLU A 283 15.48 -22.40 -1.57
N ALA A 284 16.24 -21.67 -0.76
CA ALA A 284 15.71 -20.99 0.42
C ALA A 284 14.65 -19.92 0.06
N ALA A 285 14.90 -19.17 -1.02
CA ALA A 285 13.93 -18.20 -1.54
C ALA A 285 12.67 -18.88 -2.09
N GLU A 286 12.83 -19.98 -2.84
CA GLU A 286 11.71 -20.72 -3.40
C GLU A 286 10.84 -21.36 -2.31
N GLU A 287 11.44 -21.93 -1.28
CA GLU A 287 10.71 -22.55 -0.17
C GLU A 287 9.92 -21.48 0.62
N LEU A 288 10.56 -20.36 0.99
CA LEU A 288 9.87 -19.27 1.68
C LEU A 288 8.76 -18.68 0.80
N ARG A 289 8.99 -18.51 -0.51
CA ARG A 289 8.00 -18.00 -1.46
C ARG A 289 6.78 -18.91 -1.56
N LYS A 290 6.95 -20.22 -1.63
CA LYS A 290 5.85 -21.19 -1.71
C LYS A 290 5.00 -21.20 -0.45
N ARG A 291 5.61 -21.01 0.72
CA ARG A 291 4.93 -21.04 2.03
C ARG A 291 4.32 -19.70 2.40
N GLY A 292 4.87 -18.61 1.87
CA GLY A 292 4.48 -17.25 2.22
C GLY A 292 3.09 -16.87 1.79
N GLY A 293 2.45 -16.00 2.58
CA GLY A 293 1.12 -15.50 2.30
C GLY A 293 0.03 -16.56 2.23
N ASP A 294 -1.09 -16.21 1.61
CA ASP A 294 -2.26 -17.09 1.44
C ASP A 294 -2.06 -18.17 0.34
N LYS A 295 -1.41 -17.80 -0.76
CA LYS A 295 -1.18 -18.65 -1.95
C LYS A 295 0.27 -18.57 -2.46
N GLY A 296 1.20 -18.36 -1.56
CA GLY A 296 2.58 -18.06 -1.90
C GLY A 296 2.83 -16.56 -2.13
N GLU A 297 4.10 -16.18 -2.14
CA GLU A 297 4.54 -14.80 -2.38
C GLU A 297 4.52 -14.48 -3.88
N TYR A 298 3.33 -14.24 -4.40
CA TYR A 298 3.06 -13.81 -5.77
C TYR A 298 2.22 -12.54 -5.78
N GLY A 299 2.48 -11.67 -6.77
CA GLY A 299 1.73 -10.41 -6.91
C GLY A 299 0.25 -10.64 -7.14
N ALA A 300 -0.61 -10.04 -6.35
CA ALA A 300 -2.08 -10.22 -6.44
C ALA A 300 -2.64 -9.82 -7.82
N THR A 301 -2.05 -8.81 -8.47
CA THR A 301 -2.47 -8.29 -9.77
C THR A 301 -1.74 -8.95 -10.93
N THR A 302 -0.42 -9.15 -10.81
CA THR A 302 0.44 -9.56 -11.93
C THR A 302 0.81 -11.04 -11.92
N GLY A 303 0.58 -11.74 -10.80
CA GLY A 303 1.05 -13.11 -10.60
C GLY A 303 2.58 -13.27 -10.56
N ARG A 304 3.35 -12.18 -10.62
CA ARG A 304 4.81 -12.23 -10.60
C ARG A 304 5.31 -12.74 -9.24
N PRO A 305 6.36 -13.61 -9.21
CA PRO A 305 6.98 -14.01 -7.97
C PRO A 305 7.58 -12.80 -7.27
N ARG A 306 7.25 -12.63 -5.97
CA ARG A 306 7.88 -11.61 -5.13
C ARG A 306 9.30 -12.03 -4.77
N ARG A 307 10.17 -11.07 -4.65
CA ARG A 307 11.47 -11.24 -3.99
C ARG A 307 11.21 -11.43 -2.51
N VAL A 308 11.91 -12.35 -1.87
CA VAL A 308 11.75 -12.67 -0.44
C VAL A 308 13.10 -12.63 0.25
N GLY A 309 13.11 -12.35 1.53
CA GLY A 309 14.31 -12.27 2.35
C GLY A 309 13.99 -12.48 3.83
N TRP A 310 15.03 -12.67 4.65
CA TRP A 310 14.86 -12.71 6.08
C TRP A 310 14.35 -11.36 6.60
N TYR A 311 13.79 -11.36 7.81
CA TYR A 311 13.35 -10.12 8.44
C TYR A 311 14.48 -9.10 8.47
N ASP A 312 14.23 -7.91 7.96
CA ASP A 312 15.19 -6.81 7.93
C ASP A 312 14.86 -5.78 9.02
N ALA A 313 15.50 -5.94 10.18
CA ALA A 313 15.26 -5.07 11.33
C ALA A 313 15.78 -3.64 11.08
N VAL A 314 16.84 -3.48 10.27
CA VAL A 314 17.39 -2.15 9.92
C VAL A 314 16.37 -1.37 9.11
N ALA A 315 15.86 -1.97 8.02
CA ALA A 315 14.85 -1.34 7.18
C ALA A 315 13.53 -1.12 7.93
N SER A 316 13.11 -2.09 8.75
CA SER A 316 11.84 -2.00 9.49
C SER A 316 11.88 -0.93 10.58
N ARG A 317 12.99 -0.79 11.32
CA ARG A 317 13.19 0.27 12.33
C ARG A 317 13.16 1.65 11.68
N TYR A 318 13.92 1.83 10.59
CA TYR A 318 13.89 3.07 9.81
C TYR A 318 12.46 3.39 9.33
N GLY A 319 11.75 2.39 8.80
CA GLY A 319 10.36 2.58 8.36
C GLY A 319 9.45 2.99 9.50
N CYS A 320 9.50 2.32 10.64
CA CYS A 320 8.70 2.66 11.82
C CYS A 320 8.99 4.09 12.32
N ALA A 321 10.26 4.48 12.36
CA ALA A 321 10.66 5.83 12.78
C ALA A 321 10.10 6.92 11.86
N LEU A 322 10.23 6.77 10.54
CA LEU A 322 9.70 7.73 9.57
C LEU A 322 8.17 7.79 9.54
N GLN A 323 7.51 6.66 9.77
CA GLN A 323 6.05 6.61 9.89
C GLN A 323 5.57 7.29 11.19
N GLY A 324 6.44 7.49 12.18
CA GLY A 324 6.04 7.91 13.51
C GLY A 324 5.18 6.86 14.20
N ALA A 325 5.57 5.57 14.05
CA ALA A 325 4.82 4.44 14.55
C ALA A 325 4.61 4.53 16.07
N THR A 326 3.37 4.42 16.52
CA THR A 326 3.00 4.29 17.94
C THR A 326 2.86 2.84 18.34
N GLN A 327 2.60 1.97 17.37
CA GLN A 327 2.49 0.53 17.54
C GLN A 327 2.74 -0.21 16.23
N VAL A 328 3.03 -1.50 16.33
CA VAL A 328 3.30 -2.38 15.19
C VAL A 328 2.32 -3.55 15.15
N ALA A 329 1.87 -3.88 13.94
CA ALA A 329 1.22 -5.13 13.61
C ALA A 329 2.22 -6.03 12.85
N LEU A 330 2.65 -7.12 13.47
CA LEU A 330 3.53 -8.12 12.88
C LEU A 330 2.71 -9.20 12.20
N THR A 331 2.86 -9.34 10.90
CA THR A 331 2.00 -10.23 10.09
C THR A 331 2.78 -11.42 9.53
N VAL A 332 2.04 -12.44 9.05
CA VAL A 332 2.57 -13.56 8.27
C VAL A 332 3.67 -14.33 9.02
N LEU A 333 3.40 -14.70 10.29
CA LEU A 333 4.31 -15.53 11.07
C LEU A 333 4.23 -17.02 10.72
N ASP A 334 3.06 -17.49 10.35
CA ASP A 334 2.76 -18.89 10.06
C ASP A 334 3.73 -19.56 9.06
N PRO A 335 4.20 -18.90 7.99
CA PRO A 335 5.12 -19.53 7.04
C PRO A 335 6.48 -19.91 7.61
N LEU A 336 6.90 -19.31 8.72
CA LEU A 336 8.21 -19.59 9.32
C LEU A 336 8.27 -20.86 10.17
N GLY A 337 7.11 -21.50 10.42
CA GLY A 337 6.99 -22.67 11.29
C GLY A 337 7.73 -23.93 10.81
N TYR A 338 8.38 -23.93 9.65
CA TYR A 338 9.18 -25.05 9.15
C TYR A 338 10.67 -24.94 9.53
N LEU A 339 11.12 -23.80 9.97
CA LEU A 339 12.54 -23.49 10.21
C LEU A 339 13.03 -24.01 11.58
N ASP A 340 14.26 -24.51 11.60
CA ASP A 340 14.98 -24.81 12.85
C ASP A 340 15.61 -23.56 13.44
N GLU A 341 16.11 -22.70 12.57
CA GLU A 341 16.75 -21.42 12.90
C GLU A 341 16.22 -20.33 11.98
N ILE A 342 16.00 -19.13 12.52
CA ILE A 342 15.45 -17.99 11.79
C ILE A 342 16.45 -16.82 11.87
N PRO A 343 17.13 -16.48 10.77
CA PRO A 343 18.00 -15.32 10.71
C PRO A 343 17.19 -14.01 10.68
N ILE A 344 17.67 -13.01 11.40
CA ILE A 344 17.17 -11.62 11.38
C ILE A 344 18.33 -10.72 11.01
N CYS A 345 18.16 -9.90 9.97
CA CYS A 345 19.17 -8.91 9.59
C CYS A 345 19.12 -7.74 10.58
N THR A 346 20.13 -7.66 11.43
CA THR A 346 20.24 -6.66 12.51
C THR A 346 21.26 -5.55 12.24
N GLY A 347 21.99 -5.66 11.15
CA GLY A 347 22.96 -4.67 10.71
C GLY A 347 23.33 -4.84 9.24
N TYR A 348 23.95 -3.83 8.66
CA TYR A 348 24.54 -3.85 7.32
C TYR A 348 26.06 -3.63 7.41
N GLU A 349 26.85 -4.54 6.86
CA GLU A 349 28.27 -4.34 6.64
C GLU A 349 28.47 -3.56 5.34
N ILE A 350 29.12 -2.40 5.43
CA ILE A 350 29.48 -1.53 4.29
C ILE A 350 30.93 -1.11 4.45
N ASP A 351 31.76 -1.42 3.45
CA ASP A 351 33.19 -1.07 3.41
C ASP A 351 33.97 -1.50 4.68
N GLY A 352 33.54 -2.61 5.35
CA GLY A 352 34.16 -3.19 6.55
C GLY A 352 33.59 -2.69 7.88
N GLU A 353 32.65 -1.76 7.86
CA GLU A 353 31.95 -1.27 9.06
C GLU A 353 30.52 -1.80 9.12
N VAL A 354 30.08 -2.16 10.32
CA VAL A 354 28.69 -2.59 10.56
C VAL A 354 27.88 -1.40 11.07
N ILE A 355 26.88 -1.03 10.29
CA ILE A 355 25.92 0.03 10.64
C ILE A 355 24.54 -0.55 10.99
N ARG A 356 23.80 0.17 11.83
CA ARG A 356 22.42 -0.20 12.21
C ARG A 356 21.39 0.78 11.67
N ASP A 357 21.82 1.92 11.15
CA ASP A 357 20.96 2.90 10.51
C ASP A 357 20.80 2.60 9.01
N PHE A 358 19.63 2.88 8.46
CA PHE A 358 19.33 2.63 7.05
C PHE A 358 20.01 3.68 6.17
N PRO A 359 20.97 3.28 5.30
CA PRO A 359 21.75 4.22 4.52
C PRO A 359 21.04 4.63 3.22
N VAL A 360 21.60 5.62 2.53
CA VAL A 360 21.15 6.03 1.18
C VAL A 360 21.35 4.92 0.15
N THR A 361 20.52 4.91 -0.91
CA THR A 361 20.50 3.85 -1.93
C THR A 361 21.85 3.47 -2.54
N PRO A 362 22.78 4.40 -2.86
CA PRO A 362 24.10 4.02 -3.38
C PRO A 362 24.93 3.17 -2.41
N LEU A 363 24.76 3.35 -1.10
CA LEU A 363 25.44 2.54 -0.08
C LEU A 363 24.76 1.17 0.10
N LEU A 364 23.42 1.10 -0.04
CA LEU A 364 22.70 -0.17 -0.01
C LEU A 364 23.20 -1.16 -1.06
N ARG A 365 23.67 -0.70 -2.22
CA ARG A 365 24.26 -1.56 -3.27
C ARG A 365 25.50 -2.30 -2.84
N LYS A 366 26.24 -1.76 -1.85
CA LYS A 366 27.45 -2.36 -1.30
C LYS A 366 27.18 -3.14 -0.01
N ALA A 367 26.00 -2.95 0.58
CA ALA A 367 25.66 -3.50 1.88
C ALA A 367 25.54 -5.02 1.83
N LYS A 368 26.10 -5.66 2.86
CA LYS A 368 25.89 -7.08 3.14
C LYS A 368 25.13 -7.23 4.44
N PRO A 369 24.17 -8.16 4.51
CA PRO A 369 23.39 -8.36 5.73
C PRO A 369 24.23 -8.99 6.83
N VAL A 370 24.09 -8.46 8.06
CA VAL A 370 24.63 -9.06 9.29
C VAL A 370 23.45 -9.67 10.04
N TYR A 371 23.52 -10.97 10.30
CA TYR A 371 22.41 -11.71 10.88
C TYR A 371 22.61 -12.06 12.36
N THR A 372 21.55 -11.91 13.14
CA THR A 372 21.35 -12.61 14.41
C THR A 372 20.43 -13.78 14.16
N VAL A 373 20.80 -14.95 14.62
CA VAL A 373 20.04 -16.18 14.39
C VAL A 373 19.30 -16.57 15.66
N LEU A 374 17.97 -16.75 15.55
CA LEU A 374 17.12 -17.24 16.63
C LEU A 374 16.67 -18.67 16.34
N LYS A 375 16.30 -19.40 17.40
CA LYS A 375 15.71 -20.72 17.30
C LYS A 375 14.31 -20.63 16.70
N GLY A 376 14.00 -21.47 15.71
CA GLY A 376 12.68 -21.63 15.14
C GLY A 376 11.75 -22.47 16.01
N TRP A 377 10.45 -22.35 15.79
CA TRP A 377 9.44 -23.04 16.61
C TRP A 377 8.95 -24.38 16.04
N LYS A 378 9.28 -24.72 14.80
CA LYS A 378 8.98 -26.03 14.15
C LYS A 378 7.54 -26.53 14.35
N GLN A 379 6.59 -25.64 14.32
CA GLN A 379 5.18 -25.92 14.57
C GLN A 379 4.28 -25.07 13.70
N ASP A 380 3.14 -25.64 13.24
CA ASP A 380 2.06 -24.84 12.65
C ASP A 380 1.36 -24.06 13.77
N ILE A 381 1.30 -22.75 13.62
CA ILE A 381 0.70 -21.82 14.59
C ILE A 381 -0.68 -21.30 14.16
N ARG A 382 -1.16 -21.71 12.98
CA ARG A 382 -2.51 -21.36 12.54
C ARG A 382 -3.54 -22.02 13.45
N GLY A 383 -4.65 -21.31 13.70
CA GLY A 383 -5.67 -21.79 14.62
C GLY A 383 -5.37 -21.59 16.10
N ILE A 384 -4.22 -21.04 16.47
CA ILE A 384 -3.97 -20.55 17.83
C ILE A 384 -4.71 -19.20 17.98
N HIS A 385 -5.49 -19.07 19.06
CA HIS A 385 -6.38 -17.91 19.29
C HIS A 385 -5.91 -16.98 20.43
N LYS A 386 -4.87 -17.36 21.17
CA LYS A 386 -4.31 -16.53 22.22
C LYS A 386 -2.81 -16.42 22.05
N TYR A 387 -2.27 -15.23 22.29
CA TYR A 387 -0.83 -14.97 22.17
C TYR A 387 0.01 -15.88 23.09
N GLU A 388 -0.49 -16.13 24.30
CA GLU A 388 0.18 -16.93 25.33
C GLU A 388 0.33 -18.41 24.93
N ASP A 389 -0.52 -18.90 24.03
CA ASP A 389 -0.52 -20.28 23.53
C ASP A 389 0.48 -20.50 22.37
N LEU A 390 1.09 -19.42 21.85
CA LEU A 390 2.17 -19.53 20.88
C LEU A 390 3.39 -20.26 21.47
N PRO A 391 4.14 -21.05 20.66
CA PRO A 391 5.41 -21.64 21.10
C PRO A 391 6.36 -20.59 21.69
N GLN A 392 7.17 -20.97 22.68
CA GLN A 392 8.08 -20.03 23.34
C GLN A 392 9.04 -19.37 22.34
N GLU A 393 9.60 -20.16 21.41
CA GLU A 393 10.51 -19.66 20.38
C GLU A 393 9.84 -18.65 19.46
N CYS A 394 8.54 -18.81 19.18
CA CYS A 394 7.76 -17.85 18.40
C CYS A 394 7.59 -16.53 19.18
N ARG A 395 7.30 -16.60 20.47
CA ARG A 395 7.22 -15.41 21.33
C ARG A 395 8.57 -14.73 21.48
N ASP A 396 9.66 -15.47 21.62
CA ASP A 396 11.02 -14.94 21.69
C ASP A 396 11.41 -14.22 20.40
N TYR A 397 10.98 -14.73 19.24
CA TYR A 397 11.14 -14.07 17.94
C TYR A 397 10.42 -12.72 17.88
N ILE A 398 9.16 -12.67 18.35
CA ILE A 398 8.35 -11.45 18.39
C ILE A 398 8.96 -10.43 19.35
N ASP A 399 9.37 -10.87 20.54
CA ASP A 399 10.01 -10.00 21.55
C ASP A 399 11.34 -9.43 21.05
N PHE A 400 12.12 -10.22 20.33
CA PHE A 400 13.36 -9.77 19.72
C PHE A 400 13.11 -8.69 18.67
N ILE A 401 12.11 -8.89 17.77
CA ILE A 401 11.73 -7.90 16.78
C ILE A 401 11.24 -6.61 17.45
N GLU A 402 10.38 -6.70 18.47
CA GLU A 402 9.90 -5.53 19.22
C GLU A 402 11.05 -4.70 19.76
N LYS A 403 12.05 -5.36 20.37
CA LYS A 403 13.26 -4.72 20.88
C LYS A 403 14.08 -4.05 19.77
N GLU A 404 14.24 -4.71 18.61
CA GLU A 404 14.97 -4.15 17.47
C GLU A 404 14.25 -2.96 16.83
N LEU A 405 12.93 -2.95 16.84
CA LEU A 405 12.12 -1.85 16.28
C LEU A 405 12.01 -0.64 17.22
N GLU A 406 12.17 -0.85 18.54
CA GLU A 406 11.93 0.16 19.58
C GLU A 406 10.48 0.72 19.55
N VAL A 407 9.53 -0.09 19.07
CA VAL A 407 8.11 0.25 18.96
C VAL A 407 7.27 -0.94 19.40
N PRO A 408 6.23 -0.72 20.25
CA PRO A 408 5.39 -1.81 20.77
C PRO A 408 4.73 -2.65 19.68
N ILE A 409 4.86 -3.99 19.73
CA ILE A 409 4.10 -4.90 18.89
C ILE A 409 2.81 -5.27 19.63
N THR A 410 1.68 -4.77 19.18
CA THR A 410 0.36 -4.95 19.81
C THR A 410 -0.50 -5.99 19.11
N MET A 411 -0.24 -6.27 17.84
CA MET A 411 -0.98 -7.22 17.03
C MET A 411 -0.02 -8.18 16.32
N VAL A 412 -0.38 -9.46 16.32
CA VAL A 412 0.38 -10.53 15.67
C VAL A 412 -0.57 -11.35 14.81
N SER A 413 -0.24 -11.54 13.53
CA SER A 413 -1.05 -12.35 12.63
C SER A 413 -0.40 -13.70 12.37
N ASN A 414 -1.09 -14.78 12.69
CA ASN A 414 -0.65 -16.16 12.59
C ASN A 414 -1.35 -16.97 11.49
N GLY A 415 -2.05 -16.30 10.57
CA GLY A 415 -2.69 -16.92 9.41
C GLY A 415 -3.36 -15.88 8.51
N PRO A 416 -3.98 -16.28 7.38
CA PRO A 416 -4.48 -15.34 6.36
C PRO A 416 -5.85 -14.72 6.67
N LYS A 417 -6.67 -15.32 7.53
CA LYS A 417 -8.04 -14.88 7.79
C LYS A 417 -8.10 -13.69 8.76
N ARG A 418 -9.20 -12.94 8.71
CA ARG A 418 -9.46 -11.80 9.61
C ARG A 418 -9.30 -12.15 11.09
N GLU A 419 -9.88 -13.27 11.52
CA GLU A 419 -9.88 -13.73 12.91
C GLU A 419 -8.51 -14.26 13.39
N GLU A 420 -7.55 -14.45 12.48
CA GLU A 420 -6.20 -14.93 12.81
C GLU A 420 -5.28 -13.74 13.12
N ILE A 421 -5.73 -12.89 14.06
CA ILE A 421 -4.97 -11.80 14.67
C ILE A 421 -5.02 -11.97 16.18
N LEU A 422 -3.85 -12.06 16.79
CA LEU A 422 -3.67 -12.18 18.24
C LEU A 422 -3.33 -10.79 18.79
N LEU A 423 -4.07 -10.35 19.80
CA LEU A 423 -3.72 -9.14 20.56
C LEU A 423 -2.66 -9.50 21.60
N ARG A 424 -1.71 -8.61 21.79
CA ARG A 424 -0.58 -8.80 22.69
C ARG A 424 -0.39 -7.58 23.60
N THR A 425 -0.05 -7.83 24.85
CA THR A 425 0.50 -6.78 25.72
C THR A 425 1.99 -6.66 25.43
N PRO A 426 2.45 -5.47 24.94
CA PRO A 426 3.86 -5.26 24.59
C PRO A 426 4.76 -5.33 25.82
N LYS A 427 6.08 -5.56 25.59
CA LYS A 427 7.09 -5.58 26.64
C LYS A 427 7.89 -4.27 26.77
N ILE A 428 7.76 -3.35 25.79
CA ILE A 428 8.40 -2.02 25.80
C ILE A 428 7.34 -0.92 25.81
#